data_8a100d1cf6833aef12e7c50df537d794
#
_entry.id   8a100d1cf6833aef12e7c50df537d794
#
_cell.length_a   1.000
_cell.length_b   1.000
_cell.length_c   1.000
_cell.angle_alpha   90.00
_cell.angle_beta   90.00
_cell.angle_gamma   90.00
#
_symmetry.space_group_name_H-M   'P 1'
#
loop_
_entity.id
_entity.type
_entity.pdbx_description
1 polymer ?
#
loop_
_entity_poly.entity_id
_entity_poly.type
_entity_poly.pdbx_seq_one_letter_code
_entity_poly.pdbx_strand_id
1 'polypeptide(L)'
;MTNSWALTTSMFSLQNSSGTLSIRFTATGATQMRIDDIRLTDGEPSEQIIVFDNTVYPLAELPEYENDDYVVTHYGTLGSQRVRNYTMLFDKEKHAALWVAYPLHSCYRGNSGRTEAWAADPLIEILYQAKVYGETFCYYKDYSRGHQIPSADRTATDELNSQTFYASNMTPQNGDFNGGIWASLEGKIRENMCQDTLYVVTGCYFGNGYTTTYDGYYGNNADPASKICPVPTHYFKVVLRTRSGNSGKAVGQCGSDELKAIGFWLEHRNDYPQTFSTEYCKSVEYIEQQTGFTFFPSVPKEVKKQCTPSDWVL
;
A
#
# COMPACT_ATOMS: atom_id res chain seq x y z
N MET A 1 8.56 -21.40 -13.19
CA MET A 1 7.31 -21.17 -13.95
C MET A 1 6.87 -19.75 -13.63
N THR A 2 6.91 -18.86 -14.58
CA THR A 2 6.47 -17.48 -14.40
C THR A 2 4.96 -17.48 -14.35
N ASN A 3 4.37 -17.21 -13.19
CA ASN A 3 2.94 -16.93 -13.07
C ASN A 3 2.68 -15.54 -13.64
N SER A 4 2.26 -15.47 -14.88
CA SER A 4 1.77 -14.21 -15.45
C SER A 4 0.26 -14.14 -15.26
N TRP A 5 -0.21 -13.14 -14.55
CA TRP A 5 -1.61 -12.80 -14.49
C TRP A 5 -1.97 -11.97 -15.72
N ALA A 6 -2.98 -12.39 -16.45
CA ALA A 6 -3.52 -11.60 -17.55
C ALA A 6 -4.87 -11.03 -17.12
N LEU A 7 -5.03 -9.72 -17.19
CA LEU A 7 -6.33 -9.09 -17.07
C LEU A 7 -7.11 -9.37 -18.36
N THR A 8 -8.23 -10.06 -18.22
CA THR A 8 -9.16 -10.28 -19.35
C THR A 8 -10.49 -9.61 -18.99
N THR A 9 -10.87 -8.63 -19.79
CA THR A 9 -12.19 -8.01 -19.70
C THR A 9 -13.09 -8.63 -20.76
N SER A 10 -14.23 -9.17 -20.32
CA SER A 10 -15.25 -9.67 -21.24
C SER A 10 -16.54 -8.91 -20.95
N MET A 11 -17.11 -8.30 -21.98
CA MET A 11 -18.42 -7.66 -21.92
C MET A 11 -19.46 -8.51 -22.64
N PHE A 12 -20.63 -8.62 -22.05
CA PHE A 12 -21.82 -9.19 -22.69
C PHE A 12 -23.03 -8.39 -22.27
N SER A 13 -23.93 -8.15 -23.20
CA SER A 13 -25.19 -7.48 -22.90
C SER A 13 -26.33 -8.48 -22.84
N LEU A 14 -27.21 -8.28 -21.86
CA LEU A 14 -28.45 -9.02 -21.73
C LEU A 14 -29.58 -8.07 -22.15
N GLN A 15 -30.23 -8.37 -23.25
CA GLN A 15 -31.38 -7.59 -23.69
C GLN A 15 -32.69 -8.28 -23.26
N ASN A 16 -33.54 -7.54 -22.57
CA ASN A 16 -34.94 -7.92 -22.24
C ASN A 16 -35.08 -9.28 -21.57
N SER A 17 -34.16 -9.68 -20.71
CA SER A 17 -34.23 -10.95 -20.01
C SER A 17 -34.75 -10.79 -18.59
N SER A 18 -35.71 -11.59 -18.20
CA SER A 18 -36.06 -11.78 -16.81
C SER A 18 -35.60 -13.17 -16.37
N GLY A 19 -34.93 -13.25 -15.22
CA GLY A 19 -34.47 -14.53 -14.70
C GLY A 19 -33.18 -14.39 -13.87
N THR A 20 -32.60 -15.52 -13.53
CA THR A 20 -31.33 -15.57 -12.78
C THR A 20 -30.14 -15.59 -13.74
N LEU A 21 -29.22 -14.62 -13.63
CA LEU A 21 -27.95 -14.67 -14.30
C LEU A 21 -26.98 -15.51 -13.46
N SER A 22 -26.38 -16.52 -14.08
CA SER A 22 -25.32 -17.33 -13.47
C SER A 22 -24.02 -17.11 -14.24
N ILE A 23 -22.98 -16.61 -13.58
CA ILE A 23 -21.66 -16.45 -14.15
C ILE A 23 -20.77 -17.56 -13.58
N ARG A 24 -20.20 -18.38 -14.47
CA ARG A 24 -19.29 -19.46 -14.09
C ARG A 24 -17.87 -19.10 -14.53
N PHE A 25 -16.95 -19.07 -13.57
CA PHE A 25 -15.53 -18.95 -13.82
C PHE A 25 -14.91 -20.34 -13.79
N THR A 26 -14.09 -20.66 -14.78
CA THR A 26 -13.39 -21.95 -14.86
C THR A 26 -11.91 -21.71 -15.09
N ALA A 27 -11.09 -22.15 -14.14
CA ALA A 27 -9.65 -22.18 -14.32
C ALA A 27 -9.23 -23.51 -14.93
N THR A 28 -8.53 -23.48 -16.06
CA THR A 28 -8.01 -24.68 -16.72
C THR A 28 -6.50 -24.71 -16.56
N GLY A 29 -6.00 -25.70 -15.82
CA GLY A 29 -4.56 -25.86 -15.60
C GLY A 29 -3.93 -24.92 -14.58
N ALA A 30 -4.72 -24.14 -13.84
CA ALA A 30 -4.27 -23.29 -12.75
C ALA A 30 -4.70 -23.88 -11.40
N THR A 31 -3.87 -23.69 -10.38
CA THR A 31 -4.17 -24.09 -9.01
C THR A 31 -5.03 -23.05 -8.27
N GLN A 32 -5.07 -21.82 -8.76
CA GLN A 32 -5.83 -20.72 -8.16
C GLN A 32 -6.44 -19.83 -9.24
N MET A 33 -7.60 -19.26 -8.94
CA MET A 33 -8.26 -18.22 -9.71
C MET A 33 -8.62 -17.08 -8.75
N ARG A 34 -8.16 -15.87 -9.07
CA ARG A 34 -8.52 -14.66 -8.34
C ARG A 34 -9.54 -13.86 -9.14
N ILE A 35 -10.62 -13.45 -8.47
CA ILE A 35 -11.66 -12.60 -9.05
C ILE A 35 -11.71 -11.35 -8.17
N ASP A 36 -11.21 -10.22 -8.68
CA ASP A 36 -11.11 -8.99 -7.91
C ASP A 36 -12.36 -8.13 -7.96
N ASP A 37 -13.10 -8.12 -9.08
CA ASP A 37 -14.31 -7.30 -9.19
C ASP A 37 -15.33 -7.91 -10.16
N ILE A 38 -16.58 -8.00 -9.72
CA ILE A 38 -17.73 -8.35 -10.58
C ILE A 38 -18.71 -7.19 -10.48
N ARG A 39 -18.93 -6.49 -11.57
CA ARG A 39 -19.92 -5.40 -11.65
C ARG A 39 -21.04 -5.77 -12.59
N LEU A 40 -22.27 -5.55 -12.13
CA LEU A 40 -23.46 -5.54 -12.97
C LEU A 40 -23.90 -4.09 -13.09
N THR A 41 -23.95 -3.58 -14.30
CA THR A 41 -24.41 -2.21 -14.59
C THR A 41 -25.58 -2.24 -15.54
N ASP A 42 -26.58 -1.39 -15.29
CA ASP A 42 -27.66 -1.14 -16.24
C ASP A 42 -27.20 -0.09 -17.25
N GLY A 43 -27.13 -0.45 -18.52
CA GLY A 43 -26.85 0.46 -19.61
C GLY A 43 -25.48 0.28 -20.27
N GLU A 44 -25.21 1.11 -21.27
CA GLU A 44 -23.93 1.16 -21.96
C GLU A 44 -22.80 1.53 -21.00
N PRO A 45 -21.63 0.91 -21.08
CA PRO A 45 -20.48 1.30 -20.28
C PRO A 45 -20.19 2.78 -20.51
N SER A 46 -20.36 3.61 -19.51
CA SER A 46 -20.02 5.01 -19.67
C SER A 46 -18.49 5.13 -19.77
N GLU A 47 -18.00 5.79 -20.80
CA GLU A 47 -16.58 6.13 -20.97
C GLU A 47 -16.01 6.96 -19.80
N GLN A 48 -16.85 7.38 -18.86
CA GLN A 48 -16.47 8.20 -17.70
C GLN A 48 -15.84 7.42 -16.53
N ILE A 49 -15.66 6.13 -16.64
CA ILE A 49 -14.96 5.31 -15.61
C ILE A 49 -13.47 5.66 -15.52
N ILE A 50 -12.96 6.52 -16.37
CA ILE A 50 -11.53 6.66 -16.63
C ILE A 50 -10.82 7.62 -15.66
N VAL A 51 -11.48 8.54 -14.98
CA VAL A 51 -10.78 9.64 -14.28
C VAL A 51 -10.07 9.19 -12.99
N PHE A 52 -10.52 8.10 -12.38
CA PHE A 52 -9.90 7.52 -11.18
C PHE A 52 -9.80 6.02 -11.31
N ASP A 53 -9.64 5.57 -12.55
CA ASP A 53 -9.67 4.17 -12.81
C ASP A 53 -8.37 3.50 -12.37
N ASN A 54 -8.34 3.25 -11.08
CA ASN A 54 -7.50 2.19 -10.58
C ASN A 54 -7.81 0.86 -11.27
N THR A 55 -8.82 0.77 -12.13
CA THR A 55 -9.13 -0.43 -12.90
C THR A 55 -8.38 -0.50 -14.23
N VAL A 56 -7.94 0.61 -14.83
CA VAL A 56 -7.10 0.56 -16.03
C VAL A 56 -5.66 0.23 -15.68
N TYR A 57 -5.15 0.77 -14.55
CA TYR A 57 -3.78 0.54 -14.08
C TYR A 57 -3.71 0.29 -12.58
N PRO A 58 -4.64 -0.48 -12.01
CA PRO A 58 -4.81 -0.57 -10.57
C PRO A 58 -3.65 -1.28 -9.88
N LEU A 59 -2.83 -1.96 -10.66
CA LEU A 59 -1.79 -2.84 -10.15
C LEU A 59 -0.37 -2.36 -10.53
N ALA A 60 -0.26 -1.15 -11.11
CA ALA A 60 1.04 -0.67 -11.59
C ALA A 60 2.09 -0.56 -10.46
N GLU A 61 1.65 -0.27 -9.25
CA GLU A 61 2.49 -0.20 -8.07
C GLU A 61 2.62 -1.52 -7.30
N LEU A 62 1.79 -2.52 -7.56
CA LEU A 62 1.89 -3.77 -6.81
C LEU A 62 3.22 -4.47 -7.10
N PRO A 63 4.01 -4.79 -6.07
CA PRO A 63 5.17 -5.65 -6.22
C PRO A 63 4.79 -7.04 -6.72
N GLU A 64 5.73 -7.72 -7.38
CA GLU A 64 5.60 -9.16 -7.60
C GLU A 64 5.65 -9.90 -6.26
N TYR A 65 4.85 -10.93 -6.12
CA TYR A 65 4.83 -11.80 -4.95
C TYR A 65 4.61 -13.25 -5.39
N GLU A 66 5.28 -14.18 -4.70
CA GLU A 66 5.23 -15.61 -5.04
C GLU A 66 4.14 -16.38 -4.30
N ASN A 67 3.61 -15.80 -3.23
CA ASN A 67 2.71 -16.50 -2.32
C ASN A 67 1.48 -15.63 -2.02
N ASP A 68 0.29 -16.20 -2.29
CA ASP A 68 -1.00 -15.53 -2.12
C ASP A 68 -1.47 -15.46 -0.67
N ASP A 69 -0.68 -15.94 0.28
CA ASP A 69 -1.18 -16.25 1.61
C ASP A 69 -1.79 -15.08 2.35
N TYR A 70 -1.47 -13.84 2.04
CA TYR A 70 -2.15 -12.67 2.59
C TYR A 70 -1.91 -11.39 1.76
N VAL A 71 -2.17 -11.48 0.47
CA VAL A 71 -2.36 -10.25 -0.31
C VAL A 71 -3.78 -9.77 -0.08
N VAL A 72 -3.91 -8.65 0.62
CA VAL A 72 -5.19 -8.06 1.02
C VAL A 72 -5.37 -6.73 0.33
N THR A 73 -6.56 -6.52 -0.26
CA THR A 73 -6.91 -5.24 -0.89
C THR A 73 -8.12 -4.63 -0.18
N HIS A 74 -7.94 -3.40 0.28
CA HIS A 74 -9.00 -2.57 0.83
C HIS A 74 -9.58 -1.64 -0.22
N TYR A 75 -10.90 -1.55 -0.24
CA TYR A 75 -11.66 -0.67 -1.11
C TYR A 75 -12.50 0.28 -0.26
N GLY A 76 -12.77 1.46 -0.81
CA GLY A 76 -13.71 2.42 -0.24
C GLY A 76 -14.42 3.17 -1.36
N THR A 77 -15.10 4.26 -1.01
CA THR A 77 -15.95 4.99 -1.92
C THR A 77 -15.51 6.45 -2.05
N LEU A 78 -15.42 6.94 -3.28
CA LEU A 78 -15.25 8.35 -3.61
C LEU A 78 -16.45 8.80 -4.46
N GLY A 79 -17.32 9.62 -3.89
CA GLY A 79 -18.61 9.95 -4.52
C GLY A 79 -19.45 8.67 -4.68
N SER A 80 -19.78 8.32 -5.91
CA SER A 80 -20.51 7.09 -6.25
C SER A 80 -19.59 5.94 -6.70
N GLN A 81 -18.28 6.16 -6.74
CA GLN A 81 -17.33 5.20 -7.29
C GLN A 81 -16.64 4.40 -6.19
N ARG A 82 -16.58 3.07 -6.37
CA ARG A 82 -15.72 2.21 -5.58
C ARG A 82 -14.28 2.35 -6.06
N VAL A 83 -13.37 2.67 -5.14
CA VAL A 83 -11.95 2.85 -5.43
C VAL A 83 -11.10 1.93 -4.57
N ARG A 84 -9.96 1.50 -5.09
CA ARG A 84 -8.97 0.81 -4.31
C ARG A 84 -8.31 1.79 -3.35
N ASN A 85 -8.34 1.47 -2.07
CA ASN A 85 -7.67 2.27 -1.04
C ASN A 85 -6.18 1.91 -0.99
N TYR A 86 -5.87 0.66 -0.73
CA TYR A 86 -4.51 0.12 -0.77
C TYR A 86 -4.53 -1.41 -0.88
N THR A 87 -3.40 -1.97 -1.29
CA THR A 87 -3.15 -3.41 -1.28
C THR A 87 -1.90 -3.67 -0.45
N MET A 88 -1.88 -4.75 0.33
CA MET A 88 -0.74 -5.11 1.15
C MET A 88 -0.38 -6.59 1.02
N LEU A 89 0.89 -6.90 1.26
CA LEU A 89 1.35 -8.25 1.59
C LEU A 89 1.55 -8.33 3.11
N PHE A 90 0.72 -9.10 3.77
CA PHE A 90 0.76 -9.27 5.23
C PHE A 90 1.46 -10.57 5.62
N ASP A 91 2.45 -10.48 6.50
CA ASP A 91 3.17 -11.63 7.05
C ASP A 91 2.57 -12.02 8.40
N LYS A 92 2.07 -13.25 8.48
CA LYS A 92 1.42 -13.81 9.69
C LYS A 92 2.37 -13.97 10.86
N GLU A 93 3.64 -14.28 10.59
CA GLU A 93 4.64 -14.50 11.63
C GLU A 93 5.21 -13.18 12.16
N LYS A 94 5.29 -12.18 11.29
CA LYS A 94 5.75 -10.83 11.66
C LYS A 94 4.62 -9.97 12.20
N HIS A 95 3.36 -10.39 12.02
CA HIS A 95 2.17 -9.63 12.41
C HIS A 95 2.13 -8.22 11.80
N ALA A 96 2.63 -8.09 10.58
CA ALA A 96 2.83 -6.81 9.91
C ALA A 96 2.75 -6.96 8.40
N ALA A 97 2.34 -5.90 7.70
CA ALA A 97 2.50 -5.82 6.26
C ALA A 97 3.98 -5.62 5.92
N LEU A 98 4.52 -6.47 5.04
CA LEU A 98 5.88 -6.31 4.51
C LEU A 98 5.94 -5.14 3.53
N TRP A 99 4.86 -4.94 2.76
CA TRP A 99 4.64 -3.75 1.96
C TRP A 99 3.15 -3.40 1.87
N VAL A 100 2.89 -2.12 1.65
CA VAL A 100 1.58 -1.54 1.35
C VAL A 100 1.72 -0.67 0.11
N ALA A 101 0.98 -1.00 -0.95
CA ALA A 101 0.98 -0.32 -2.23
C ALA A 101 -0.31 0.47 -2.43
N TYR A 102 -0.19 1.73 -2.82
CA TYR A 102 -1.35 2.60 -2.97
C TYR A 102 -1.14 3.73 -3.99
N PRO A 103 -2.21 4.13 -4.68
CA PRO A 103 -2.19 5.34 -5.49
C PRO A 103 -2.28 6.57 -4.59
N LEU A 104 -1.47 7.57 -4.85
CA LEU A 104 -1.55 8.88 -4.20
C LEU A 104 -1.93 9.94 -5.23
N HIS A 105 -3.09 10.55 -5.03
CA HIS A 105 -3.66 11.56 -5.90
C HIS A 105 -4.57 12.48 -5.10
N SER A 106 -4.82 13.69 -5.60
CA SER A 106 -5.65 14.69 -4.91
C SER A 106 -7.06 14.22 -4.59
N CYS A 107 -7.64 13.31 -5.39
CA CYS A 107 -8.97 12.75 -5.13
C CYS A 107 -9.09 11.95 -3.84
N TYR A 108 -7.99 11.39 -3.34
CA TYR A 108 -7.97 10.68 -2.06
C TYR A 108 -7.82 11.63 -0.86
N ARG A 109 -7.67 12.92 -1.11
CA ARG A 109 -7.49 13.93 -0.09
C ARG A 109 -8.66 14.91 -0.06
N GLY A 110 -9.05 15.29 1.14
CA GLY A 110 -10.16 16.19 1.42
C GLY A 110 -10.09 16.71 2.85
N ASN A 111 -11.21 16.91 3.48
CA ASN A 111 -11.33 17.55 4.78
C ASN A 111 -11.92 16.62 5.86
N SER A 112 -11.99 15.31 5.64
CA SER A 112 -12.57 14.41 6.65
C SER A 112 -11.72 14.30 7.93
N GLY A 113 -10.48 14.71 7.85
CA GLY A 113 -9.59 14.68 9.02
C GLY A 113 -9.07 13.29 9.36
N ARG A 114 -8.55 13.15 10.58
CA ARG A 114 -7.99 11.92 11.13
C ARG A 114 -9.03 11.25 12.03
N THR A 115 -9.48 10.05 11.66
CA THR A 115 -10.60 9.38 12.35
C THR A 115 -10.23 8.70 13.67
N GLU A 116 -8.95 8.35 13.87
CA GLU A 116 -8.48 7.55 15.03
C GLU A 116 -9.26 6.23 15.21
N ALA A 117 -9.77 5.66 14.13
CA ALA A 117 -10.64 4.48 14.12
C ALA A 117 -9.87 3.16 14.28
N TRP A 118 -9.06 3.08 15.34
CA TRP A 118 -8.23 1.92 15.64
C TRP A 118 -9.04 0.64 15.77
N ALA A 119 -8.78 -0.34 14.88
CA ALA A 119 -9.52 -1.59 14.84
C ALA A 119 -8.66 -2.75 14.31
N ALA A 120 -9.14 -3.97 14.55
CA ALA A 120 -8.65 -5.12 13.81
C ALA A 120 -9.05 -4.99 12.32
N ASP A 121 -8.20 -5.49 11.44
CA ASP A 121 -8.51 -5.58 10.01
C ASP A 121 -9.55 -6.70 9.78
N PRO A 122 -10.71 -6.39 9.20
CA PRO A 122 -11.76 -7.40 9.00
C PRO A 122 -11.40 -8.46 7.95
N LEU A 123 -10.37 -8.24 7.13
CA LEU A 123 -9.94 -9.14 6.06
C LEU A 123 -8.81 -10.10 6.47
N ILE A 124 -8.28 -9.97 7.69
CA ILE A 124 -7.21 -10.81 8.22
C ILE A 124 -7.69 -11.47 9.52
N GLU A 125 -7.41 -12.74 9.69
CA GLU A 125 -7.75 -13.43 10.92
C GLU A 125 -7.11 -12.76 12.14
N ILE A 126 -7.91 -12.55 13.20
CA ILE A 126 -7.47 -11.79 14.38
C ILE A 126 -6.27 -12.43 15.08
N LEU A 127 -6.11 -13.73 14.95
CA LEU A 127 -4.98 -14.44 15.57
C LEU A 127 -3.62 -14.09 14.96
N TYR A 128 -3.60 -13.51 13.74
CA TYR A 128 -2.37 -13.06 13.09
C TYR A 128 -2.12 -11.56 13.27
N GLN A 129 -3.08 -10.81 13.78
CA GLN A 129 -2.96 -9.38 13.92
C GLN A 129 -2.40 -8.99 15.30
N ALA A 130 -1.59 -7.94 15.33
CA ALA A 130 -1.20 -7.30 16.57
C ALA A 130 -2.37 -6.51 17.16
N LYS A 131 -2.58 -6.58 18.46
CA LYS A 131 -3.56 -5.74 19.14
C LYS A 131 -3.04 -4.31 19.26
N VAL A 132 -3.40 -3.46 18.32
CA VAL A 132 -2.99 -2.04 18.28
C VAL A 132 -4.15 -1.08 18.56
N TYR A 133 -5.26 -1.59 19.07
CA TYR A 133 -6.49 -0.85 19.41
C TYR A 133 -6.83 -1.00 20.91
N GLY A 134 -7.72 -0.13 21.37
CA GLY A 134 -8.09 -0.05 22.80
C GLY A 134 -7.08 0.74 23.64
N GLU A 135 -7.28 0.78 24.95
CA GLU A 135 -6.44 1.53 25.89
C GLU A 135 -5.04 0.92 26.04
N THR A 136 -4.95 -0.40 25.92
CA THR A 136 -3.71 -1.17 26.04
C THR A 136 -3.44 -1.90 24.74
N PHE A 137 -2.31 -1.64 24.13
CA PHE A 137 -1.91 -2.26 22.87
C PHE A 137 -0.49 -2.82 22.94
N CYS A 138 -0.14 -3.76 22.06
CA CYS A 138 1.10 -4.55 22.14
C CYS A 138 2.40 -3.75 21.91
N TYR A 139 2.34 -2.47 21.55
CA TYR A 139 3.51 -1.58 21.42
C TYR A 139 3.65 -0.62 22.62
N TYR A 140 2.77 -0.74 23.61
CA TYR A 140 2.72 0.18 24.74
C TYR A 140 4.09 0.35 25.44
N LYS A 141 4.47 1.59 25.70
CA LYS A 141 5.74 2.07 26.25
C LYS A 141 6.96 2.00 25.35
N ASP A 142 7.04 1.06 24.42
CA ASP A 142 8.25 0.84 23.65
C ASP A 142 8.21 1.51 22.29
N TYR A 143 7.06 1.43 21.60
CA TYR A 143 6.92 1.90 20.23
C TYR A 143 5.58 2.58 19.96
N SER A 144 5.59 3.51 19.01
CA SER A 144 4.40 4.08 18.43
C SER A 144 3.75 3.10 17.45
N ARG A 145 2.45 3.25 17.23
CA ARG A 145 1.72 2.61 16.15
C ARG A 145 2.06 3.29 14.83
N GLY A 146 3.12 2.81 14.18
CA GLY A 146 3.61 3.37 12.93
C GLY A 146 2.76 2.95 11.75
N HIS A 147 2.20 3.93 11.03
CA HIS A 147 1.43 3.67 9.82
C HIS A 147 2.34 3.29 8.64
N GLN A 148 1.92 2.30 7.87
CA GLN A 148 2.51 2.05 6.55
C GLN A 148 1.92 3.06 5.53
N ILE A 149 0.63 2.94 5.15
CA ILE A 149 -0.04 4.03 4.45
C ILE A 149 -0.48 5.10 5.46
N PRO A 150 -0.04 6.36 5.31
CA PRO A 150 -0.39 7.42 6.24
C PRO A 150 -1.87 7.79 6.18
N SER A 151 -2.50 8.08 7.33
CA SER A 151 -3.87 8.58 7.37
C SER A 151 -4.03 9.91 6.61
N ALA A 152 -2.98 10.74 6.59
CA ALA A 152 -2.96 12.01 5.86
C ALA A 152 -3.08 11.85 4.33
N ASP A 153 -2.84 10.66 3.79
CA ASP A 153 -2.99 10.36 2.37
C ASP A 153 -4.43 9.94 2.00
N ARG A 154 -5.31 9.80 2.98
CA ARG A 154 -6.68 9.29 2.86
C ARG A 154 -7.70 10.14 3.63
N THR A 155 -7.77 11.42 3.31
CA THR A 155 -8.66 12.38 3.99
C THR A 155 -9.88 12.79 3.14
N ALA A 156 -10.16 12.08 2.05
CA ALA A 156 -11.33 12.37 1.22
C ALA A 156 -12.63 11.93 1.89
N THR A 157 -12.63 10.79 2.58
CA THR A 157 -13.78 10.26 3.31
C THR A 157 -13.33 9.59 4.61
N ASP A 158 -14.23 9.55 5.60
CA ASP A 158 -13.98 8.83 6.85
C ASP A 158 -13.79 7.33 6.62
N GLU A 159 -14.49 6.75 5.64
CA GLU A 159 -14.34 5.34 5.26
C GLU A 159 -12.89 5.01 4.85
N LEU A 160 -12.35 5.77 3.89
CA LEU A 160 -10.98 5.56 3.42
C LEU A 160 -9.95 5.82 4.52
N ASN A 161 -10.19 6.85 5.34
CA ASN A 161 -9.30 7.19 6.45
C ASN A 161 -9.31 6.12 7.54
N SER A 162 -10.48 5.63 7.94
CA SER A 162 -10.63 4.63 9.00
C SER A 162 -9.88 3.33 8.68
N GLN A 163 -9.83 2.93 7.42
CA GLN A 163 -9.08 1.74 7.00
C GLN A 163 -7.56 1.88 7.22
N THR A 164 -7.03 3.11 7.25
CA THR A 164 -5.60 3.32 7.56
C THR A 164 -5.26 3.04 9.02
N PHE A 165 -6.25 2.92 9.91
CA PHE A 165 -6.10 2.60 11.33
C PHE A 165 -6.26 1.11 11.64
N TYR A 166 -6.37 0.25 10.63
CA TYR A 166 -6.38 -1.19 10.84
C TYR A 166 -5.05 -1.69 11.38
N ALA A 167 -5.12 -2.69 12.24
CA ALA A 167 -3.95 -3.32 12.86
C ALA A 167 -2.93 -3.81 11.83
N SER A 168 -3.40 -4.29 10.69
CA SER A 168 -2.58 -4.78 9.58
C SER A 168 -1.70 -3.70 8.94
N ASN A 169 -2.08 -2.42 9.05
CA ASN A 169 -1.34 -1.27 8.54
C ASN A 169 -0.31 -0.73 9.54
N MET A 170 -0.19 -1.35 10.72
CA MET A 170 0.65 -0.87 11.81
C MET A 170 1.91 -1.70 11.96
N THR A 171 3.01 -1.01 12.32
CA THR A 171 4.27 -1.62 12.73
C THR A 171 4.83 -0.92 13.98
N PRO A 172 5.63 -1.60 14.81
CA PRO A 172 6.32 -0.95 15.91
C PRO A 172 7.33 0.06 15.38
N GLN A 173 7.10 1.36 15.61
CA GLN A 173 8.04 2.42 15.23
C GLN A 173 8.49 3.21 16.45
N ASN A 174 9.80 3.51 16.52
CA ASN A 174 10.33 4.48 17.47
C ASN A 174 9.61 5.82 17.35
N GLY A 175 9.26 6.44 18.47
CA GLY A 175 8.48 7.67 18.50
C GLY A 175 9.15 8.82 17.72
N ASP A 176 10.46 9.02 17.94
CA ASP A 176 11.22 10.08 17.27
C ASP A 176 11.42 9.79 15.76
N PHE A 177 11.59 8.52 15.39
CA PHE A 177 11.60 8.13 13.99
C PHE A 177 10.25 8.41 13.32
N ASN A 178 9.16 7.92 13.91
CA ASN A 178 7.81 8.04 13.37
C ASN A 178 7.35 9.49 13.25
N GLY A 179 7.49 10.28 14.30
CA GLY A 179 7.08 11.68 14.35
C GLY A 179 8.05 12.66 13.72
N GLY A 180 9.30 12.25 13.50
CA GLY A 180 10.39 13.06 12.93
C GLY A 180 10.62 12.81 11.45
N ILE A 181 11.73 12.17 11.13
CA ILE A 181 12.18 11.97 9.75
C ILE A 181 11.18 11.24 8.87
N TRP A 182 10.46 10.23 9.42
CA TRP A 182 9.47 9.47 8.64
C TRP A 182 8.26 10.33 8.27
N ALA A 183 7.71 11.07 9.23
CA ALA A 183 6.63 12.03 8.97
C ALA A 183 7.04 13.13 7.99
N SER A 184 8.30 13.60 8.09
CA SER A 184 8.88 14.58 7.15
C SER A 184 8.92 13.99 5.73
N LEU A 185 9.40 12.75 5.56
CA LEU A 185 9.43 12.06 4.27
C LEU A 185 8.02 11.89 3.67
N GLU A 186 7.04 11.52 4.49
CA GLU A 186 5.65 11.42 4.05
C GLU A 186 5.11 12.76 3.55
N GLY A 187 5.45 13.85 4.23
CA GLY A 187 5.14 15.21 3.79
C GLY A 187 5.74 15.50 2.41
N LYS A 188 7.01 15.21 2.25
CA LYS A 188 7.72 15.39 0.97
C LYS A 188 7.13 14.58 -0.17
N ILE A 189 6.75 13.33 0.07
CA ILE A 189 6.07 12.51 -0.94
C ILE A 189 4.74 13.16 -1.35
N ARG A 190 3.95 13.68 -0.40
CA ARG A 190 2.70 14.38 -0.70
C ARG A 190 2.89 15.65 -1.54
N GLU A 191 3.98 16.39 -1.32
CA GLU A 191 4.34 17.57 -2.11
C GLU A 191 4.61 17.22 -3.59
N ASN A 192 4.90 15.96 -3.90
CA ASN A 192 5.13 15.47 -5.26
C ASN A 192 3.85 14.98 -5.98
N MET A 193 2.67 15.09 -5.36
CA MET A 193 1.42 14.79 -6.06
C MET A 193 1.26 15.69 -7.30
N CYS A 194 0.59 15.16 -8.30
CA CYS A 194 0.38 15.82 -9.57
C CYS A 194 -1.00 15.46 -10.14
N GLN A 195 -1.30 15.88 -11.37
CA GLN A 195 -2.55 15.51 -12.04
C GLN A 195 -2.59 14.03 -12.45
N ASP A 196 -1.43 13.47 -12.77
CA ASP A 196 -1.28 12.02 -12.93
C ASP A 196 -1.18 11.36 -11.55
N THR A 197 -1.35 10.05 -11.49
CA THR A 197 -1.20 9.32 -10.24
C THR A 197 0.27 9.19 -9.84
N LEU A 198 0.58 9.47 -8.58
CA LEU A 198 1.82 9.09 -7.92
C LEU A 198 1.60 7.71 -7.28
N TYR A 199 2.37 6.72 -7.70
CA TYR A 199 2.31 5.38 -7.12
C TYR A 199 3.32 5.25 -6.00
N VAL A 200 2.86 4.75 -4.86
CA VAL A 200 3.67 4.58 -3.65
C VAL A 200 3.62 3.14 -3.19
N VAL A 201 4.79 2.56 -2.92
CA VAL A 201 4.89 1.36 -2.10
C VAL A 201 5.71 1.71 -0.87
N THR A 202 5.15 1.51 0.30
CA THR A 202 5.82 1.67 1.59
C THR A 202 5.95 0.31 2.24
N GLY A 203 6.98 0.09 3.02
CA GLY A 203 7.16 -1.19 3.68
C GLY A 203 8.17 -1.16 4.80
N CYS A 204 8.29 -2.30 5.44
CA CYS A 204 9.27 -2.54 6.49
C CYS A 204 10.10 -3.80 6.19
N TYR A 205 11.30 -3.83 6.72
CA TYR A 205 12.24 -4.93 6.54
C TYR A 205 12.74 -5.45 7.89
N PHE A 206 12.75 -6.76 8.01
CA PHE A 206 13.23 -7.47 9.18
C PHE A 206 14.58 -8.11 8.85
N GLY A 207 15.66 -7.35 9.09
CA GLY A 207 17.02 -7.85 8.91
C GLY A 207 17.42 -8.86 9.97
N ASN A 208 18.58 -9.48 9.80
CA ASN A 208 19.11 -10.42 10.76
C ASN A 208 19.27 -9.76 12.15
N GLY A 209 18.81 -10.46 13.20
CA GLY A 209 18.92 -9.98 14.57
C GLY A 209 17.91 -8.88 14.94
N TYR A 210 16.77 -8.79 14.26
CA TYR A 210 15.69 -7.91 14.67
C TYR A 210 15.24 -8.22 16.11
N THR A 211 14.81 -7.20 16.83
CA THR A 211 14.26 -7.31 18.18
C THR A 211 12.76 -7.52 18.14
N THR A 212 12.16 -7.73 19.33
CA THR A 212 10.72 -7.80 19.51
C THR A 212 10.24 -6.72 20.45
N THR A 213 8.96 -6.38 20.40
CA THR A 213 8.33 -5.54 21.40
C THR A 213 8.30 -6.26 22.76
N TYR A 214 8.23 -5.49 23.84
CA TYR A 214 8.13 -6.04 25.20
C TYR A 214 6.79 -6.77 25.40
N ASP A 215 6.84 -8.00 25.89
CA ASP A 215 5.67 -8.88 26.03
C ASP A 215 5.07 -8.90 27.46
N GLY A 216 5.84 -8.50 28.47
CA GLY A 216 5.47 -8.64 29.88
C GLY A 216 4.19 -7.92 30.32
N TYR A 217 3.66 -7.08 29.47
CA TYR A 217 2.44 -6.33 29.74
C TYR A 217 1.19 -6.99 29.12
N TYR A 218 1.36 -7.81 28.09
CA TYR A 218 0.28 -8.34 27.25
C TYR A 218 0.10 -9.83 27.38
N GLY A 219 0.73 -10.44 28.35
CA GLY A 219 0.67 -11.88 28.63
C GLY A 219 -0.71 -12.41 29.00
N ASN A 220 -1.77 -11.70 28.66
CA ASN A 220 -3.13 -12.22 28.77
C ASN A 220 -3.42 -13.08 27.54
N ASN A 221 -3.06 -14.34 27.62
CA ASN A 221 -3.33 -15.37 26.62
C ASN A 221 -4.83 -15.49 26.22
N ALA A 222 -5.72 -14.76 26.88
CA ALA A 222 -7.16 -14.75 26.58
C ALA A 222 -7.51 -13.87 25.37
N ASP A 223 -6.65 -12.91 24.99
CA ASP A 223 -6.86 -12.07 23.80
C ASP A 223 -6.02 -12.61 22.63
N PRO A 224 -6.63 -13.21 21.59
CA PRO A 224 -5.89 -13.78 20.48
C PRO A 224 -5.08 -12.75 19.67
N ALA A 225 -5.39 -11.46 19.80
CA ALA A 225 -4.65 -10.38 19.17
C ALA A 225 -3.50 -9.84 20.03
N SER A 226 -3.39 -10.27 21.29
CA SER A 226 -2.31 -9.86 22.19
C SER A 226 -1.08 -10.73 21.95
N LYS A 227 -0.02 -10.16 21.37
CA LYS A 227 1.18 -10.89 21.02
C LYS A 227 2.44 -10.03 21.02
N ILE A 228 3.57 -10.70 21.09
CA ILE A 228 4.89 -10.11 20.87
C ILE A 228 5.04 -9.85 19.37
N CYS A 229 5.43 -8.62 19.02
CA CYS A 229 5.61 -8.24 17.63
C CYS A 229 7.08 -8.05 17.32
N PRO A 230 7.58 -8.63 16.21
CA PRO A 230 8.87 -8.27 15.67
C PRO A 230 8.96 -6.77 15.35
N VAL A 231 10.13 -6.19 15.59
CA VAL A 231 10.42 -4.78 15.31
C VAL A 231 11.22 -4.70 14.02
N PRO A 232 10.73 -4.00 12.99
CA PRO A 232 11.48 -3.83 11.75
C PRO A 232 12.83 -3.17 11.99
N THR A 233 13.86 -3.61 11.26
CA THR A 233 15.19 -2.99 11.29
C THR A 233 15.31 -1.81 10.34
N HIS A 234 14.50 -1.80 9.29
CA HIS A 234 14.47 -0.73 8.30
C HIS A 234 13.04 -0.47 7.82
N TYR A 235 12.85 0.74 7.34
CA TYR A 235 11.64 1.16 6.63
C TYR A 235 12.02 1.70 5.26
N PHE A 236 11.16 1.47 4.30
CA PHE A 236 11.36 1.95 2.94
C PHE A 236 10.10 2.55 2.32
N LYS A 237 10.31 3.40 1.36
CA LYS A 237 9.28 3.79 0.39
C LYS A 237 9.91 3.79 -1.01
N VAL A 238 9.14 3.39 -2.00
CA VAL A 238 9.46 3.58 -3.42
C VAL A 238 8.31 4.32 -4.08
N VAL A 239 8.63 5.28 -4.92
CA VAL A 239 7.64 6.12 -5.58
C VAL A 239 7.91 6.20 -7.07
N LEU A 240 6.84 6.24 -7.86
CA LEU A 240 6.85 6.28 -9.31
C LEU A 240 5.77 7.24 -9.82
N ARG A 241 6.10 8.07 -10.80
CA ARG A 241 5.13 8.86 -11.55
C ARG A 241 5.68 9.26 -12.92
N THR A 242 4.82 9.85 -13.75
CA THR A 242 5.26 10.53 -14.97
C THR A 242 6.08 11.78 -14.63
N ARG A 243 7.07 12.12 -15.45
CA ARG A 243 7.90 13.31 -15.25
C ARG A 243 7.11 14.59 -15.35
N SER A 244 6.23 14.68 -16.37
CA SER A 244 5.39 15.85 -16.58
C SER A 244 4.34 16.04 -15.47
N GLY A 245 3.83 14.95 -14.90
CA GLY A 245 2.76 14.96 -13.90
C GLY A 245 1.37 15.30 -14.42
N ASN A 246 1.21 15.46 -15.74
CA ASN A 246 -0.04 15.78 -16.42
C ASN A 246 -0.12 15.15 -17.83
N SER A 247 0.47 14.01 -18.00
CA SER A 247 0.53 13.30 -19.27
C SER A 247 -0.82 12.74 -19.70
N GLY A 248 -1.70 12.46 -18.74
CA GLY A 248 -2.94 11.71 -18.96
C GLY A 248 -2.72 10.27 -19.40
N LYS A 249 -1.45 9.79 -19.29
CA LYS A 249 -1.06 8.42 -19.62
C LYS A 249 -0.91 7.58 -18.37
N ALA A 250 -1.20 6.33 -18.50
CA ALA A 250 -0.79 5.36 -17.49
C ALA A 250 0.71 5.08 -17.57
N VAL A 251 1.32 4.77 -16.44
CA VAL A 251 2.75 4.47 -16.36
C VAL A 251 3.16 3.30 -17.27
N GLY A 252 2.30 2.29 -17.47
CA GLY A 252 2.55 1.18 -18.40
C GLY A 252 2.52 1.56 -19.88
N GLN A 253 2.05 2.77 -20.23
CA GLN A 253 2.05 3.31 -21.59
C GLN A 253 3.19 4.30 -21.84
N CYS A 254 3.99 4.59 -20.80
CA CYS A 254 5.05 5.58 -20.86
C CYS A 254 6.40 4.93 -21.22
N GLY A 255 7.19 5.64 -21.99
CA GLY A 255 8.60 5.31 -22.18
C GLY A 255 9.43 5.60 -20.93
N SER A 256 10.66 5.10 -20.90
CA SER A 256 11.56 5.30 -19.76
C SER A 256 11.94 6.77 -19.53
N ASP A 257 11.93 7.58 -20.55
CA ASP A 257 12.20 9.03 -20.53
C ASP A 257 11.00 9.84 -20.02
N GLU A 258 9.80 9.28 -20.07
CA GLU A 258 8.57 9.90 -19.56
C GLU A 258 8.33 9.61 -18.06
N LEU A 259 9.07 8.68 -17.47
CA LEU A 259 8.91 8.24 -16.09
C LEU A 259 10.05 8.69 -15.19
N LYS A 260 9.74 8.86 -13.91
CA LYS A 260 10.73 8.99 -12.85
C LYS A 260 10.34 8.17 -11.63
N ALA A 261 11.34 7.56 -11.00
CA ALA A 261 11.18 6.79 -9.77
C ALA A 261 12.31 7.12 -8.80
N ILE A 262 12.05 6.96 -7.51
CA ILE A 262 13.04 7.08 -6.46
C ILE A 262 12.64 6.19 -5.28
N GLY A 263 13.63 5.74 -4.53
CA GLY A 263 13.46 4.98 -3.32
C GLY A 263 14.02 5.71 -2.10
N PHE A 264 13.57 5.29 -0.93
CA PHE A 264 14.01 5.78 0.37
C PHE A 264 14.23 4.58 1.27
N TRP A 265 15.39 4.49 1.90
CA TRP A 265 15.78 3.38 2.77
C TRP A 265 16.38 3.93 4.06
N LEU A 266 15.69 3.71 5.17
CA LEU A 266 16.08 4.23 6.48
C LEU A 266 16.19 3.08 7.49
N GLU A 267 17.29 3.06 8.23
CA GLU A 267 17.44 2.21 9.40
C GLU A 267 16.46 2.66 10.49
N HIS A 268 15.91 1.73 11.25
CA HIS A 268 14.98 2.05 12.33
C HIS A 268 15.74 2.45 13.61
N ARG A 269 16.02 3.72 13.76
CA ARG A 269 16.76 4.31 14.90
C ARG A 269 16.22 5.69 15.28
N ASN A 270 16.58 6.21 16.45
CA ASN A 270 16.01 7.45 17.02
C ASN A 270 16.82 8.72 16.76
N ASP A 271 18.06 8.62 16.26
CA ASP A 271 19.01 9.72 16.18
C ASP A 271 19.01 10.44 14.82
N TYR A 272 17.91 10.39 14.11
CA TYR A 272 17.70 11.14 12.87
C TYR A 272 17.40 12.62 13.11
N PRO A 273 17.78 13.50 12.17
CA PRO A 273 17.21 14.84 12.10
C PRO A 273 15.69 14.78 11.96
N GLN A 274 15.01 15.81 12.46
CA GLN A 274 13.54 15.90 12.32
C GLN A 274 13.07 16.11 10.87
N THR A 275 13.97 16.64 10.02
CA THR A 275 13.68 16.93 8.62
C THR A 275 14.38 15.92 7.73
N PHE A 276 13.66 15.44 6.70
CA PHE A 276 14.21 14.52 5.71
C PHE A 276 15.36 15.16 4.92
N SER A 277 16.39 14.37 4.63
CA SER A 277 17.55 14.74 3.82
C SER A 277 17.71 13.81 2.62
N THR A 278 18.17 14.35 1.50
CA THR A 278 18.36 13.60 0.25
C THR A 278 19.45 12.53 0.31
N GLU A 279 20.26 12.50 1.34
CA GLU A 279 21.28 11.45 1.57
C GLU A 279 20.66 10.03 1.74
N TYR A 280 19.40 9.98 2.19
CA TYR A 280 18.65 8.73 2.36
C TYR A 280 17.94 8.24 1.08
N CYS A 281 18.08 9.00 -0.01
CA CYS A 281 17.56 8.58 -1.31
C CYS A 281 18.37 7.41 -1.86
N LYS A 282 17.67 6.47 -2.46
CA LYS A 282 18.20 5.29 -3.13
C LYS A 282 17.49 5.10 -4.48
N SER A 283 18.01 4.25 -5.32
CA SER A 283 17.25 3.75 -6.47
C SER A 283 16.21 2.72 -6.02
N VAL A 284 15.17 2.53 -6.82
CA VAL A 284 14.22 1.43 -6.60
C VAL A 284 14.94 0.08 -6.65
N GLU A 285 15.86 -0.09 -7.63
CA GLU A 285 16.68 -1.30 -7.76
C GLU A 285 17.49 -1.62 -6.49
N TYR A 286 18.03 -0.61 -5.81
CA TYR A 286 18.70 -0.81 -4.53
C TYR A 286 17.78 -1.44 -3.48
N ILE A 287 16.53 -0.94 -3.38
CA ILE A 287 15.56 -1.46 -2.41
C ILE A 287 15.10 -2.87 -2.79
N GLU A 288 14.94 -3.14 -4.10
CA GLU A 288 14.68 -4.50 -4.60
C GLU A 288 15.77 -5.49 -4.14
N GLN A 289 17.04 -5.09 -4.24
CA GLN A 289 18.19 -5.91 -3.79
C GLN A 289 18.19 -6.14 -2.27
N GLN A 290 17.73 -5.18 -1.47
CA GLN A 290 17.67 -5.34 -0.01
C GLN A 290 16.50 -6.19 0.43
N THR A 291 15.35 -6.07 -0.22
CA THR A 291 14.09 -6.69 0.21
C THR A 291 13.79 -8.01 -0.47
N GLY A 292 14.36 -8.25 -1.65
CA GLY A 292 14.00 -9.36 -2.52
C GLY A 292 12.70 -9.17 -3.31
N PHE A 293 11.98 -8.05 -3.12
CA PHE A 293 10.79 -7.74 -3.88
C PHE A 293 11.13 -7.15 -5.25
N THR A 294 10.24 -7.31 -6.22
CA THR A 294 10.26 -6.60 -7.49
C THR A 294 9.18 -5.53 -7.48
N PHE A 295 9.57 -4.26 -7.45
CA PHE A 295 8.64 -3.14 -7.48
C PHE A 295 8.37 -2.70 -8.92
N PHE A 296 7.17 -2.20 -9.19
CA PHE A 296 6.78 -1.67 -10.49
C PHE A 296 7.15 -2.61 -11.65
N PRO A 297 6.64 -3.86 -11.67
CA PRO A 297 7.12 -4.89 -12.59
C PRO A 297 6.93 -4.53 -14.07
N SER A 298 5.95 -3.70 -14.39
CA SER A 298 5.68 -3.23 -15.76
C SER A 298 6.57 -2.08 -16.23
N VAL A 299 7.42 -1.54 -15.33
CA VAL A 299 8.23 -0.34 -15.61
C VAL A 299 9.64 -0.74 -16.07
N PRO A 300 10.21 -0.07 -17.09
CA PRO A 300 11.56 -0.36 -17.57
C PRO A 300 12.61 -0.28 -16.45
N LYS A 301 13.59 -1.20 -16.50
CA LYS A 301 14.66 -1.28 -15.47
C LYS A 301 15.47 0.02 -15.35
N GLU A 302 15.62 0.75 -16.45
CA GLU A 302 16.34 2.03 -16.48
C GLU A 302 15.68 3.07 -15.56
N VAL A 303 14.35 3.06 -15.44
CA VAL A 303 13.60 3.92 -14.52
C VAL A 303 13.90 3.54 -13.07
N LYS A 304 13.96 2.24 -12.78
CA LYS A 304 14.21 1.73 -11.42
C LYS A 304 15.63 1.97 -10.94
N LYS A 305 16.59 2.18 -11.85
CA LYS A 305 17.98 2.55 -11.54
C LYS A 305 18.17 4.03 -11.22
N GLN A 306 17.17 4.85 -11.51
CA GLN A 306 17.25 6.29 -11.25
C GLN A 306 17.37 6.57 -9.74
N CYS A 307 18.23 7.52 -9.39
CA CYS A 307 18.28 8.12 -8.07
C CYS A 307 18.69 9.58 -8.27
N THR A 308 17.75 10.43 -8.67
CA THR A 308 17.97 11.85 -8.96
C THR A 308 17.10 12.69 -8.01
N PRO A 309 17.56 12.97 -6.79
CA PRO A 309 16.77 13.73 -5.82
C PRO A 309 16.30 15.09 -6.31
N SER A 310 17.08 15.73 -7.18
CA SER A 310 16.74 17.03 -7.79
C SER A 310 15.51 17.03 -8.69
N ASP A 311 15.05 15.85 -9.12
CA ASP A 311 13.81 15.71 -9.89
C ASP A 311 12.56 15.75 -8.98
N TRP A 312 12.74 15.76 -7.66
CA TRP A 312 11.70 15.65 -6.66
C TRP A 312 11.72 16.84 -5.69
N VAL A 313 10.59 17.14 -5.11
CA VAL A 313 10.49 18.09 -3.99
C VAL A 313 10.81 17.31 -2.71
N LEU A 314 12.03 17.47 -2.18
CA LEU A 314 12.54 16.73 -1.01
C LEU A 314 13.14 17.66 0.03
#